data_b34f359cfbaad2bacc7538ab8f848606
#
_entry.id   b34f359cfbaad2bacc7538ab8f848606
#
_cell.length_a   1.000
_cell.length_b   1.000
_cell.length_c   1.000
_cell.angle_alpha   90.00
_cell.angle_beta   90.00
_cell.angle_gamma   90.00
#
_symmetry.space_group_name_H-M   'P 1'
#
loop_
_entity.id
_entity.type
_entity.pdbx_description
1 polymer ?
#
loop_
_entity_poly.entity_id
_entity_poly.type
_entity_poly.pdbx_seq_one_letter_code
_entity_poly.pdbx_strand_id
1 'polypeptide(L)'
;MRSGPALALVVLLQACANTGPGPLPQGMAAERDLRGAFRAALCAPDRLAGDACARVLRSYDGEVAAPRPPAASPAKHRLVFVPGFLAACFRGIHSFEDVVVKAREAGFAADVLGVGGRNDLATNVKLIAEQIERLTAGDPRRLILVGHSKGANELLAMLIARPDIALRVDALLAVAGALNGSPLADDLYGLYGMTVALMPFDGCDRGAGDPVAELKPAVREAWWGTHGSALKTPVYALVALPDWSRLSPSLVGFYARLSYYTADNDSMLRVQDQVVPSSRLLGVVNANHLSVAIPHPGLLYLLVWSPVPFPRPEVYMAAIDVIAAQSR
;
A
#
# COMPACT_ATOMS: atom_id res chain seq x y z
N MET A 1 42.05 39.12 4.31
CA MET A 1 41.68 38.63 2.97
C MET A 1 40.65 37.53 3.16
N ARG A 2 39.45 37.77 2.70
CA ARG A 2 38.25 36.90 2.93
C ARG A 2 38.19 35.87 1.79
N SER A 3 38.37 34.61 2.08
CA SER A 3 38.05 33.50 1.18
C SER A 3 36.59 33.10 1.37
N GLY A 4 35.79 33.40 0.34
CA GLY A 4 34.36 33.19 0.31
C GLY A 4 33.94 31.75 -0.02
N PRO A 5 32.63 31.52 -0.07
CA PRO A 5 32.01 30.19 -0.01
C PRO A 5 31.90 29.55 -1.41
N ALA A 6 32.93 28.78 -1.77
CA ALA A 6 32.93 28.01 -3.03
C ALA A 6 32.65 26.50 -2.85
N LEU A 7 32.46 26.01 -1.60
CA LEU A 7 32.35 24.58 -1.33
C LEU A 7 30.92 24.01 -1.28
N ALA A 8 29.89 24.88 -1.30
CA ALA A 8 28.50 24.43 -1.15
C ALA A 8 27.80 24.03 -2.48
N LEU A 9 28.39 24.34 -3.63
CA LEU A 9 27.73 24.13 -4.93
C LEU A 9 28.10 22.80 -5.64
N VAL A 10 29.13 22.12 -5.17
CA VAL A 10 29.62 20.89 -5.84
C VAL A 10 28.83 19.62 -5.40
N VAL A 11 28.19 19.63 -4.25
CA VAL A 11 27.46 18.46 -3.74
C VAL A 11 26.08 18.27 -4.41
N LEU A 12 25.52 19.29 -5.02
CA LEU A 12 24.19 19.21 -5.68
C LEU A 12 24.22 18.70 -7.13
N LEU A 13 25.37 18.57 -7.75
CA LEU A 13 25.49 18.14 -9.16
C LEU A 13 25.82 16.64 -9.33
N GLN A 14 26.09 15.91 -8.26
CA GLN A 14 26.36 14.45 -8.35
C GLN A 14 25.11 13.57 -8.24
N ALA A 15 23.93 14.13 -7.99
CA ALA A 15 22.68 13.38 -7.87
C ALA A 15 22.05 12.97 -9.21
N CYS A 16 22.60 13.37 -10.35
CA CYS A 16 22.01 13.12 -11.68
C CYS A 16 22.71 12.05 -12.52
N ALA A 17 23.64 11.28 -11.98
CA ALA A 17 24.47 10.39 -12.79
C ALA A 17 24.38 8.89 -12.48
N ASN A 18 23.28 8.41 -11.91
CA ASN A 18 23.03 6.97 -11.81
C ASN A 18 21.75 6.61 -12.58
N THR A 19 21.89 6.41 -13.89
CA THR A 19 20.80 6.06 -14.81
C THR A 19 20.54 4.55 -14.91
N GLY A 20 21.21 3.73 -14.13
CA GLY A 20 21.00 2.28 -14.05
C GLY A 20 20.19 1.87 -12.82
N PRO A 21 19.63 0.64 -12.82
CA PRO A 21 19.04 0.07 -11.62
C PRO A 21 20.10 -0.03 -10.53
N GLY A 22 19.74 0.32 -9.29
CA GLY A 22 20.57 0.15 -8.10
C GLY A 22 20.09 -1.02 -7.25
N PRO A 23 20.79 -1.35 -6.15
CA PRO A 23 20.35 -2.41 -5.25
C PRO A 23 18.97 -2.09 -4.65
N LEU A 24 18.22 -3.14 -4.34
CA LEU A 24 16.99 -2.99 -3.55
C LEU A 24 17.31 -2.30 -2.22
N PRO A 25 16.44 -1.40 -1.75
CA PRO A 25 16.59 -0.80 -0.43
C PRO A 25 16.75 -1.85 0.66
N GLN A 26 17.55 -1.52 1.66
CA GLN A 26 17.86 -2.45 2.75
C GLN A 26 16.59 -2.88 3.51
N GLY A 27 16.52 -4.14 3.87
CA GLY A 27 15.40 -4.70 4.65
C GLY A 27 14.20 -5.15 3.81
N MET A 28 14.26 -5.08 2.47
CA MET A 28 13.21 -5.55 1.58
C MET A 28 13.33 -7.05 1.23
N ALA A 29 13.71 -7.89 2.18
CA ALA A 29 13.72 -9.33 1.97
C ALA A 29 12.30 -9.89 1.89
N ALA A 30 12.02 -10.67 0.83
CA ALA A 30 10.74 -11.34 0.60
C ALA A 30 10.98 -12.82 0.29
N GLU A 31 9.97 -13.67 0.52
CA GLU A 31 10.04 -15.11 0.20
C GLU A 31 10.24 -15.35 -1.29
N ARG A 32 9.56 -14.55 -2.12
CA ARG A 32 9.63 -14.63 -3.58
C ARG A 32 9.69 -13.24 -4.20
N ASP A 33 10.54 -13.10 -5.19
CA ASP A 33 10.61 -11.91 -6.03
C ASP A 33 9.76 -12.12 -7.31
N LEU A 34 8.72 -11.33 -7.45
CA LEU A 34 7.81 -11.35 -8.59
C LEU A 34 7.86 -10.06 -9.40
N ARG A 35 8.87 -9.21 -9.19
CA ARG A 35 9.01 -7.90 -9.86
C ARG A 35 9.00 -8.03 -11.38
N GLY A 36 9.71 -9.02 -11.93
CA GLY A 36 9.73 -9.22 -13.38
C GLY A 36 8.37 -9.62 -13.96
N ALA A 37 7.60 -10.47 -13.27
CA ALA A 37 6.25 -10.83 -13.70
C ALA A 37 5.30 -9.62 -13.60
N PHE A 38 5.43 -8.82 -12.54
CA PHE A 38 4.64 -7.62 -12.37
C PHE A 38 4.98 -6.56 -13.44
N ARG A 39 6.27 -6.37 -13.73
CA ARG A 39 6.71 -5.51 -14.83
C ARG A 39 6.15 -5.96 -16.17
N ALA A 40 6.23 -7.25 -16.48
CA ALA A 40 5.69 -7.81 -17.72
C ALA A 40 4.18 -7.60 -17.86
N ALA A 41 3.43 -7.64 -16.74
CA ALA A 41 2.01 -7.36 -16.70
C ALA A 41 1.70 -5.87 -16.84
N LEU A 42 2.42 -5.01 -16.12
CA LEU A 42 2.16 -3.58 -16.05
C LEU A 42 2.64 -2.82 -17.28
N CYS A 43 3.85 -3.14 -17.78
CA CYS A 43 4.48 -2.46 -18.91
C CYS A 43 4.04 -3.01 -20.28
N ALA A 44 3.00 -3.82 -20.30
CA ALA A 44 2.43 -4.29 -21.56
C ALA A 44 1.85 -3.13 -22.38
N PRO A 45 1.91 -3.20 -23.73
CA PRO A 45 1.46 -2.10 -24.62
C PRO A 45 0.00 -1.67 -24.42
N ASP A 46 -0.83 -2.60 -23.97
CA ASP A 46 -2.26 -2.39 -23.69
C ASP A 46 -2.54 -1.84 -22.27
N ARG A 47 -1.49 -1.55 -21.47
CA ARG A 47 -1.58 -0.94 -20.15
C ARG A 47 -0.75 0.33 -20.02
N LEU A 48 0.54 0.19 -19.69
CA LEU A 48 1.46 1.31 -19.55
C LEU A 48 2.71 1.06 -20.41
N ALA A 49 2.67 1.49 -21.66
CA ALA A 49 3.78 1.29 -22.57
C ALA A 49 4.94 2.29 -22.35
N GLY A 50 6.16 1.83 -22.61
CA GLY A 50 7.35 2.66 -22.71
C GLY A 50 7.61 3.53 -21.47
N ASP A 51 7.83 4.82 -21.70
CA ASP A 51 8.15 5.81 -20.66
C ASP A 51 7.07 5.95 -19.57
N ALA A 52 5.81 5.66 -19.89
CA ALA A 52 4.74 5.70 -18.90
C ALA A 52 4.97 4.67 -17.78
N CYS A 53 5.40 3.46 -18.17
CA CYS A 53 5.75 2.42 -17.21
C CYS A 53 7.00 2.78 -16.40
N ALA A 54 8.05 3.28 -17.04
CA ALA A 54 9.29 3.69 -16.38
C ALA A 54 9.08 4.80 -15.34
N ARG A 55 8.10 5.68 -15.55
CA ARG A 55 7.73 6.71 -14.57
C ARG A 55 6.97 6.17 -13.36
N VAL A 56 6.37 5.01 -13.47
CA VAL A 56 5.50 4.42 -12.44
C VAL A 56 6.21 3.31 -11.67
N LEU A 57 6.99 2.48 -12.34
CA LEU A 57 7.64 1.32 -11.75
C LEU A 57 9.15 1.55 -11.61
N ARG A 58 9.64 1.49 -10.39
CA ARG A 58 11.08 1.57 -10.12
C ARG A 58 11.76 0.27 -10.52
N SER A 59 13.00 0.39 -11.02
CA SER A 59 13.85 -0.74 -11.37
C SER A 59 14.97 -0.90 -10.36
N TYR A 60 15.27 -2.13 -9.98
CA TYR A 60 16.35 -2.48 -9.06
C TYR A 60 17.12 -3.69 -9.58
N ASP A 61 18.35 -3.85 -9.13
CA ASP A 61 19.20 -5.01 -9.44
C ASP A 61 18.53 -6.32 -9.01
N GLY A 62 18.90 -7.40 -9.67
CA GLY A 62 18.41 -8.74 -9.37
C GLY A 62 16.97 -9.01 -9.84
N GLU A 63 16.31 -8.05 -10.52
CA GLU A 63 15.01 -8.32 -11.13
C GLU A 63 15.15 -9.30 -12.30
N VAL A 64 14.51 -10.46 -12.18
CA VAL A 64 14.54 -11.51 -13.21
C VAL A 64 13.35 -11.32 -14.16
N ALA A 65 13.63 -11.15 -15.44
CA ALA A 65 12.58 -11.06 -16.46
C ALA A 65 11.68 -12.31 -16.45
N ALA A 66 10.39 -12.09 -16.58
CA ALA A 66 9.39 -13.15 -16.59
C ALA A 66 8.37 -12.92 -17.72
N PRO A 67 7.72 -13.97 -18.22
CA PRO A 67 6.64 -13.81 -19.18
C PRO A 67 5.46 -13.08 -18.53
N ARG A 68 4.70 -12.36 -19.36
CA ARG A 68 3.45 -11.73 -18.93
C ARG A 68 2.48 -12.81 -18.42
N PRO A 69 1.95 -12.67 -17.21
CA PRO A 69 0.92 -13.58 -16.72
C PRO A 69 -0.37 -13.42 -17.54
N PRO A 70 -1.19 -14.47 -17.64
CA PRO A 70 -2.51 -14.34 -18.24
C PRO A 70 -3.40 -13.43 -17.38
N ALA A 71 -4.37 -12.79 -18.02
CA ALA A 71 -5.35 -11.98 -17.31
C ALA A 71 -6.11 -12.81 -16.26
N ALA A 72 -6.35 -12.21 -15.12
CA ALA A 72 -7.14 -12.84 -14.07
C ALA A 72 -8.59 -13.02 -14.52
N SER A 73 -9.22 -14.12 -14.08
CA SER A 73 -10.59 -14.46 -14.46
C SER A 73 -11.62 -13.86 -13.49
N PRO A 74 -12.52 -12.98 -13.94
CA PRO A 74 -13.62 -12.48 -13.12
C PRO A 74 -14.58 -13.57 -12.62
N ALA A 75 -14.68 -14.68 -13.35
CA ALA A 75 -15.51 -15.83 -12.95
C ALA A 75 -14.91 -16.59 -11.76
N LYS A 76 -13.60 -16.49 -11.52
CA LYS A 76 -12.91 -17.20 -10.43
C LYS A 76 -12.73 -16.33 -9.18
N HIS A 77 -12.58 -15.02 -9.34
CA HIS A 77 -12.18 -14.15 -8.26
C HIS A 77 -13.17 -13.00 -8.02
N ARG A 78 -13.37 -12.69 -6.75
CA ARG A 78 -13.97 -11.45 -6.26
C ARG A 78 -12.89 -10.62 -5.59
N LEU A 79 -12.91 -9.30 -5.80
CA LEU A 79 -11.94 -8.36 -5.25
C LEU A 79 -12.56 -7.61 -4.07
N VAL A 80 -11.85 -7.56 -2.95
CA VAL A 80 -12.32 -6.86 -1.75
C VAL A 80 -11.23 -5.92 -1.27
N PHE A 81 -11.55 -4.64 -1.15
CA PHE A 81 -10.61 -3.58 -0.81
C PHE A 81 -10.88 -3.04 0.59
N VAL A 82 -9.82 -2.87 1.38
CA VAL A 82 -9.88 -2.28 2.72
C VAL A 82 -8.95 -1.06 2.77
N PRO A 83 -9.51 0.15 2.99
CA PRO A 83 -8.72 1.38 3.06
C PRO A 83 -7.91 1.48 4.35
N GLY A 84 -6.98 2.45 4.37
CA GLY A 84 -6.10 2.69 5.51
C GLY A 84 -6.72 3.60 6.58
N PHE A 85 -5.87 3.96 7.56
CA PHE A 85 -6.20 4.87 8.66
C PHE A 85 -6.72 6.22 8.14
N LEU A 86 -7.75 6.75 8.79
CA LEU A 86 -8.44 8.01 8.47
C LEU A 86 -9.08 8.08 7.07
N ALA A 87 -8.98 7.09 6.22
CA ALA A 87 -9.49 7.15 4.85
C ALA A 87 -11.00 7.47 4.77
N ALA A 88 -11.80 6.94 5.70
CA ALA A 88 -13.24 7.21 5.79
C ALA A 88 -13.60 8.55 6.46
N CYS A 89 -12.61 9.30 6.97
CA CYS A 89 -12.85 10.49 7.77
C CYS A 89 -12.98 11.77 6.93
N PHE A 90 -12.65 11.71 5.66
CA PHE A 90 -12.67 12.87 4.77
C PHE A 90 -13.79 12.72 3.74
N ARG A 91 -14.78 13.61 3.77
CA ARG A 91 -15.86 13.62 2.78
C ARG A 91 -15.35 13.83 1.37
N GLY A 92 -15.90 13.07 0.42
CA GLY A 92 -15.55 13.17 -0.99
C GLY A 92 -14.21 12.55 -1.36
N ILE A 93 -13.54 11.88 -0.41
CA ILE A 93 -12.32 11.11 -0.65
C ILE A 93 -12.66 9.62 -0.52
N HIS A 94 -12.58 8.91 -1.65
CA HIS A 94 -12.93 7.50 -1.71
C HIS A 94 -11.71 6.69 -2.18
N SER A 95 -11.10 5.95 -1.24
CA SER A 95 -9.99 5.06 -1.58
C SER A 95 -10.43 4.01 -2.59
N PHE A 96 -9.57 3.72 -3.57
CA PHE A 96 -9.77 2.68 -4.59
C PHE A 96 -10.94 2.88 -5.56
N GLU A 97 -11.65 4.01 -5.53
CA GLU A 97 -12.85 4.21 -6.36
C GLU A 97 -12.58 3.95 -7.84
N ASP A 98 -11.52 4.54 -8.40
CA ASP A 98 -11.10 4.36 -9.80
C ASP A 98 -10.67 2.91 -10.09
N VAL A 99 -10.04 2.23 -9.14
CA VAL A 99 -9.65 0.82 -9.26
C VAL A 99 -10.88 -0.08 -9.30
N VAL A 100 -11.85 0.16 -8.42
CA VAL A 100 -13.09 -0.63 -8.37
C VAL A 100 -13.92 -0.42 -9.61
N VAL A 101 -14.03 0.81 -10.12
CA VAL A 101 -14.69 1.08 -11.40
C VAL A 101 -14.03 0.27 -12.51
N LYS A 102 -12.69 0.33 -12.64
CA LYS A 102 -11.94 -0.42 -13.66
C LYS A 102 -12.10 -1.93 -13.52
N ALA A 103 -12.06 -2.45 -12.29
CA ALA A 103 -12.26 -3.87 -12.03
C ALA A 103 -13.67 -4.33 -12.45
N ARG A 104 -14.69 -3.54 -12.17
CA ARG A 104 -16.07 -3.83 -12.58
C ARG A 104 -16.26 -3.76 -14.11
N GLU A 105 -15.63 -2.80 -14.78
CA GLU A 105 -15.58 -2.75 -16.25
C GLU A 105 -14.94 -4.01 -16.86
N ALA A 106 -13.93 -4.58 -16.16
CA ALA A 106 -13.30 -5.85 -16.54
C ALA A 106 -14.12 -7.10 -16.11
N GLY A 107 -15.33 -6.92 -15.56
CA GLY A 107 -16.27 -7.98 -15.18
C GLY A 107 -16.10 -8.54 -13.77
N PHE A 108 -15.18 -8.03 -12.95
CA PHE A 108 -15.04 -8.48 -11.57
C PHE A 108 -16.17 -7.97 -10.68
N ALA A 109 -16.60 -8.80 -9.72
CA ALA A 109 -17.21 -8.25 -8.52
C ALA A 109 -16.11 -7.63 -7.67
N ALA A 110 -16.26 -6.35 -7.36
CA ALA A 110 -15.26 -5.57 -6.65
C ALA A 110 -15.95 -4.60 -5.70
N ASP A 111 -15.54 -4.60 -4.43
CA ASP A 111 -16.17 -3.81 -3.38
C ASP A 111 -15.10 -3.21 -2.45
N VAL A 112 -15.33 -1.95 -2.03
CA VAL A 112 -14.57 -1.33 -0.94
C VAL A 112 -15.36 -1.51 0.33
N LEU A 113 -14.74 -2.08 1.36
CA LEU A 113 -15.39 -2.26 2.65
C LEU A 113 -15.43 -0.96 3.46
N GLY A 114 -16.54 -0.73 4.12
CA GLY A 114 -16.67 0.34 5.10
C GLY A 114 -16.02 -0.05 6.41
N VAL A 115 -14.86 0.57 6.72
CA VAL A 115 -14.17 0.39 8.01
C VAL A 115 -14.16 1.71 8.76
N GLY A 116 -14.15 1.65 10.10
CA GLY A 116 -14.02 2.85 10.90
C GLY A 116 -12.58 3.42 10.77
N GLY A 117 -12.47 4.60 10.18
CA GLY A 117 -11.16 5.22 9.93
C GLY A 117 -10.32 5.47 11.19
N ARG A 118 -10.93 5.48 12.38
CA ARG A 118 -10.31 5.66 13.69
C ARG A 118 -10.53 4.51 14.66
N ASN A 119 -11.08 3.38 14.22
CA ASN A 119 -11.23 2.20 15.05
C ASN A 119 -9.90 1.48 15.26
N ASP A 120 -9.81 0.76 16.35
CA ASP A 120 -8.78 -0.24 16.58
C ASP A 120 -8.92 -1.45 15.64
N LEU A 121 -7.89 -2.28 15.65
CA LEU A 121 -7.81 -3.48 14.82
C LEU A 121 -8.96 -4.45 15.13
N ALA A 122 -9.26 -4.70 16.40
CA ALA A 122 -10.24 -5.68 16.82
C ALA A 122 -11.67 -5.29 16.37
N THR A 123 -12.01 -4.01 16.44
CA THR A 123 -13.29 -3.47 15.99
C THR A 123 -13.43 -3.59 14.47
N ASN A 124 -12.41 -3.18 13.72
CA ASN A 124 -12.45 -3.26 12.25
C ASN A 124 -12.41 -4.70 11.74
N VAL A 125 -11.69 -5.62 12.40
CA VAL A 125 -11.71 -7.06 12.06
C VAL A 125 -13.13 -7.63 12.07
N LYS A 126 -13.95 -7.30 13.06
CA LYS A 126 -15.36 -7.72 13.12
C LYS A 126 -16.17 -7.14 11.95
N LEU A 127 -16.05 -5.83 11.71
CA LEU A 127 -16.75 -5.16 10.62
C LEU A 127 -16.36 -5.73 9.25
N ILE A 128 -15.07 -6.02 9.03
CA ILE A 128 -14.57 -6.62 7.80
C ILE A 128 -15.15 -8.03 7.61
N ALA A 129 -15.08 -8.87 8.65
CA ALA A 129 -15.57 -10.24 8.57
C ALA A 129 -17.08 -10.28 8.24
N GLU A 130 -17.89 -9.51 8.93
CA GLU A 130 -19.34 -9.41 8.68
C GLU A 130 -19.66 -8.93 7.26
N GLN A 131 -18.92 -7.97 6.73
CA GLN A 131 -19.12 -7.48 5.37
C GLN A 131 -18.72 -8.53 4.33
N ILE A 132 -17.58 -9.23 4.54
CA ILE A 132 -17.15 -10.32 3.66
C ILE A 132 -18.19 -11.44 3.65
N GLU A 133 -18.71 -11.85 4.80
CA GLU A 133 -19.77 -12.86 4.86
C GLU A 133 -21.01 -12.47 4.05
N ARG A 134 -21.51 -11.24 4.22
CA ARG A 134 -22.63 -10.73 3.44
C ARG A 134 -22.36 -10.70 1.94
N LEU A 135 -21.19 -10.20 1.53
CA LEU A 135 -20.81 -10.09 0.12
C LEU A 135 -20.59 -11.44 -0.56
N THR A 136 -20.23 -12.45 0.22
CA THR A 136 -19.89 -13.78 -0.32
C THR A 136 -20.97 -14.83 -0.09
N ALA A 137 -22.11 -14.45 0.47
CA ALA A 137 -23.24 -15.35 0.63
C ALA A 137 -23.73 -15.84 -0.74
N GLY A 138 -23.60 -17.16 -0.98
CA GLY A 138 -23.96 -17.77 -2.26
C GLY A 138 -22.99 -17.49 -3.43
N ASP A 139 -21.92 -16.75 -3.23
CA ASP A 139 -20.90 -16.49 -4.23
C ASP A 139 -19.78 -17.56 -4.17
N PRO A 140 -19.59 -18.40 -5.20
CA PRO A 140 -18.58 -19.45 -5.17
C PRO A 140 -17.16 -18.93 -5.44
N ARG A 141 -16.99 -17.70 -5.85
CA ARG A 141 -15.68 -17.14 -6.22
C ARG A 141 -14.75 -17.06 -5.03
N ARG A 142 -13.47 -17.23 -5.30
CA ARG A 142 -12.42 -17.04 -4.33
C ARG A 142 -12.10 -15.56 -4.18
N LEU A 143 -11.52 -15.18 -3.07
CA LEU A 143 -11.25 -13.79 -2.75
C LEU A 143 -9.79 -13.44 -3.01
N ILE A 144 -9.57 -12.28 -3.64
CA ILE A 144 -8.32 -11.54 -3.56
C ILE A 144 -8.61 -10.31 -2.70
N LEU A 145 -7.98 -10.26 -1.54
CA LEU A 145 -8.10 -9.14 -0.62
C LEU A 145 -7.02 -8.10 -0.91
N VAL A 146 -7.38 -6.84 -0.85
CA VAL A 146 -6.45 -5.72 -1.10
C VAL A 146 -6.52 -4.76 0.09
N GLY A 147 -5.42 -4.60 0.81
CA GLY A 147 -5.34 -3.71 1.96
C GLY A 147 -4.32 -2.60 1.75
N HIS A 148 -4.72 -1.37 2.00
CA HIS A 148 -3.83 -0.22 2.01
C HIS A 148 -3.42 0.13 3.44
N SER A 149 -2.12 0.36 3.68
CA SER A 149 -1.63 0.87 4.97
C SER A 149 -2.11 0.01 6.15
N LYS A 150 -2.79 0.60 7.14
CA LYS A 150 -3.43 -0.10 8.27
C LYS A 150 -4.43 -1.17 7.81
N GLY A 151 -5.15 -0.96 6.70
CA GLY A 151 -6.10 -1.92 6.15
C GLY A 151 -5.48 -3.28 5.80
N ALA A 152 -4.19 -3.31 5.45
CA ALA A 152 -3.46 -4.57 5.28
C ALA A 152 -3.32 -5.33 6.61
N ASN A 153 -3.05 -4.62 7.72
CA ASN A 153 -2.96 -5.22 9.05
C ASN A 153 -4.32 -5.73 9.55
N GLU A 154 -5.39 -5.01 9.23
CA GLU A 154 -6.76 -5.41 9.56
C GLU A 154 -7.15 -6.70 8.84
N LEU A 155 -6.79 -6.81 7.55
CA LEU A 155 -6.99 -8.04 6.78
C LEU A 155 -6.15 -9.20 7.30
N LEU A 156 -4.87 -8.98 7.66
CA LEU A 156 -4.02 -10.00 8.28
C LEU A 156 -4.64 -10.53 9.59
N ALA A 157 -5.09 -9.63 10.44
CA ALA A 157 -5.71 -10.02 11.72
C ALA A 157 -7.05 -10.74 11.49
N MET A 158 -7.85 -10.30 10.51
CA MET A 158 -9.09 -10.97 10.12
C MET A 158 -8.83 -12.39 9.62
N LEU A 159 -7.81 -12.61 8.79
CA LEU A 159 -7.45 -13.94 8.28
C LEU A 159 -7.03 -14.91 9.41
N ILE A 160 -6.40 -14.41 10.47
CA ILE A 160 -6.08 -15.20 11.67
C ILE A 160 -7.33 -15.48 12.52
N ALA A 161 -8.16 -14.45 12.72
CA ALA A 161 -9.35 -14.57 13.58
C ALA A 161 -10.48 -15.41 12.94
N ARG A 162 -10.51 -15.48 11.59
CA ARG A 162 -11.56 -16.13 10.81
C ARG A 162 -10.98 -17.13 9.80
N PRO A 163 -10.53 -18.30 10.26
CA PRO A 163 -9.99 -19.37 9.39
C PRO A 163 -10.99 -19.83 8.31
N ASP A 164 -12.28 -19.77 8.60
CA ASP A 164 -13.36 -20.11 7.66
C ASP A 164 -13.39 -19.15 6.45
N ILE A 165 -13.22 -17.85 6.68
CA ILE A 165 -13.08 -16.85 5.61
C ILE A 165 -11.72 -17.06 4.91
N ALA A 166 -10.63 -17.26 5.67
CA ALA A 166 -9.28 -17.45 5.12
C ALA A 166 -9.19 -18.61 4.13
N LEU A 167 -9.94 -19.69 4.34
CA LEU A 167 -10.03 -20.82 3.39
C LEU A 167 -10.56 -20.41 2.00
N ARG A 168 -11.27 -19.31 1.89
CA ARG A 168 -11.81 -18.77 0.64
C ARG A 168 -10.92 -17.71 0.00
N VAL A 169 -9.83 -17.31 0.65
CA VAL A 169 -8.92 -16.27 0.21
C VAL A 169 -7.71 -16.87 -0.48
N ASP A 170 -7.49 -16.50 -1.74
CA ASP A 170 -6.31 -16.93 -2.51
C ASP A 170 -5.09 -16.07 -2.19
N ALA A 171 -5.29 -14.79 -1.88
CA ALA A 171 -4.21 -13.87 -1.61
C ALA A 171 -4.65 -12.63 -0.85
N LEU A 172 -3.69 -12.04 -0.14
CA LEU A 172 -3.73 -10.66 0.37
C LEU A 172 -2.70 -9.82 -0.38
N LEU A 173 -3.13 -8.80 -1.09
CA LEU A 173 -2.29 -7.74 -1.65
C LEU A 173 -2.17 -6.59 -0.63
N ALA A 174 -1.02 -6.44 -0.02
CA ALA A 174 -0.68 -5.31 0.83
C ALA A 174 -0.07 -4.19 -0.03
N VAL A 175 -0.75 -3.07 -0.13
CA VAL A 175 -0.33 -1.89 -0.89
C VAL A 175 0.12 -0.82 0.08
N ALA A 176 1.39 -0.45 0.04
CA ALA A 176 1.99 0.41 1.08
C ALA A 176 1.52 -0.05 2.48
N GLY A 177 1.51 -1.36 2.71
CA GLY A 177 0.97 -1.98 3.92
C GLY A 177 1.85 -1.66 5.13
N ALA A 178 1.25 -1.26 6.25
CA ALA A 178 1.98 -1.00 7.50
C ALA A 178 2.35 -2.31 8.22
N LEU A 179 2.93 -3.27 7.47
CA LEU A 179 3.12 -4.65 7.93
C LEU A 179 4.00 -4.73 9.18
N ASN A 180 5.08 -3.94 9.21
CA ASN A 180 5.99 -3.83 10.35
C ASN A 180 5.77 -2.54 11.16
N GLY A 181 4.64 -1.84 10.94
CA GLY A 181 4.34 -0.59 11.60
C GLY A 181 5.04 0.62 10.99
N SER A 182 5.15 1.69 11.74
CA SER A 182 5.85 2.91 11.35
C SER A 182 6.49 3.59 12.57
N PRO A 183 7.73 4.07 12.49
CA PRO A 183 8.31 4.92 13.53
C PRO A 183 7.48 6.17 13.82
N LEU A 184 6.72 6.69 12.85
CA LEU A 184 5.81 7.80 13.09
C LEU A 184 4.73 7.48 14.12
N ALA A 185 4.35 6.21 14.28
CA ALA A 185 3.39 5.82 15.30
C ALA A 185 3.96 5.99 16.72
N ASP A 186 5.27 5.84 16.92
CA ASP A 186 5.92 6.17 18.19
C ASP A 186 6.06 7.68 18.35
N ASP A 187 6.54 8.36 17.32
CA ASP A 187 6.81 9.81 17.34
C ASP A 187 5.55 10.65 17.56
N LEU A 188 4.44 10.24 16.92
CA LEU A 188 3.20 11.03 16.87
C LEU A 188 2.11 10.51 17.81
N TYR A 189 2.39 9.46 18.59
CA TYR A 189 1.41 8.83 19.45
C TYR A 189 0.73 9.82 20.41
N GLY A 190 1.50 10.60 21.13
CA GLY A 190 0.99 11.63 22.05
C GLY A 190 0.22 12.74 21.31
N LEU A 191 0.74 13.17 20.16
CA LEU A 191 0.10 14.20 19.35
C LEU A 191 -1.24 13.72 18.79
N TYR A 192 -1.32 12.44 18.34
CA TYR A 192 -2.58 11.87 17.88
C TYR A 192 -3.64 11.91 18.99
N GLY A 193 -3.32 11.42 20.19
CA GLY A 193 -4.25 11.43 21.32
C GLY A 193 -4.71 12.82 21.75
N MET A 194 -3.81 13.80 21.68
CA MET A 194 -4.10 15.19 22.06
C MET A 194 -4.89 15.98 20.99
N THR A 195 -4.80 15.62 19.75
CA THR A 195 -5.33 16.41 18.63
C THR A 195 -6.27 15.60 17.74
N VAL A 196 -5.73 14.71 16.93
CA VAL A 196 -6.47 14.00 15.87
C VAL A 196 -7.61 13.14 16.42
N ALA A 197 -7.39 12.48 17.57
CA ALA A 197 -8.43 11.65 18.20
C ALA A 197 -9.64 12.48 18.66
N LEU A 198 -9.43 13.76 18.98
CA LEU A 198 -10.47 14.67 19.46
C LEU A 198 -11.09 15.53 18.35
N MET A 199 -10.46 15.63 17.19
CA MET A 199 -10.98 16.41 16.07
C MET A 199 -12.33 15.87 15.59
N PRO A 200 -13.32 16.77 15.40
CA PRO A 200 -14.56 16.41 14.74
C PRO A 200 -14.30 16.25 13.24
N PHE A 201 -14.24 15.02 12.75
CA PHE A 201 -14.24 14.75 11.31
C PHE A 201 -15.67 14.45 10.87
N ASP A 202 -16.13 15.14 9.84
CA ASP A 202 -17.49 14.97 9.32
C ASP A 202 -17.77 13.58 8.72
N GLY A 203 -16.72 12.86 8.38
CA GLY A 203 -16.79 11.56 7.69
C GLY A 203 -16.67 10.34 8.59
N CYS A 204 -16.27 10.49 9.86
CA CYS A 204 -16.15 9.33 10.76
C CYS A 204 -16.29 9.71 12.23
N ASP A 205 -16.83 8.78 13.02
CA ASP A 205 -16.87 8.86 14.47
C ASP A 205 -15.49 8.84 15.12
N ARG A 206 -15.44 9.13 16.43
CA ARG A 206 -14.18 9.08 17.20
C ARG A 206 -13.48 7.74 17.16
N GLY A 207 -14.21 6.66 16.85
CA GLY A 207 -13.72 5.31 16.81
C GLY A 207 -13.57 4.67 18.19
N ALA A 208 -13.18 3.40 18.20
CA ALA A 208 -12.92 2.61 19.40
C ALA A 208 -11.42 2.27 19.49
N GLY A 209 -10.91 2.19 20.72
CA GLY A 209 -9.54 1.77 21.01
C GLY A 209 -8.46 2.77 20.58
N ASP A 210 -7.27 2.25 20.30
CA ASP A 210 -6.08 3.04 19.96
C ASP A 210 -5.46 2.59 18.62
N PRO A 211 -5.95 3.11 17.52
CA PRO A 211 -5.51 2.70 16.18
C PRO A 211 -4.06 3.06 15.85
N VAL A 212 -3.46 4.02 16.56
CA VAL A 212 -2.06 4.44 16.33
C VAL A 212 -1.10 3.56 17.12
N ALA A 213 -1.46 3.17 18.36
CA ALA A 213 -0.64 2.26 19.16
C ALA A 213 -0.37 0.94 18.42
N GLU A 214 -1.35 0.45 17.67
CA GLU A 214 -1.26 -0.80 16.91
C GLU A 214 -0.31 -0.73 15.71
N LEU A 215 0.06 0.48 15.29
CA LEU A 215 1.00 0.72 14.19
C LEU A 215 2.44 0.94 14.68
N LYS A 216 2.71 0.85 15.98
CA LYS A 216 4.07 0.93 16.52
C LYS A 216 4.90 -0.28 16.08
N PRO A 217 6.17 -0.10 15.68
CA PRO A 217 7.02 -1.20 15.22
C PRO A 217 7.10 -2.37 16.23
N ALA A 218 7.30 -2.07 17.51
CA ALA A 218 7.38 -3.11 18.56
C ALA A 218 6.07 -3.91 18.69
N VAL A 219 4.91 -3.26 18.53
CA VAL A 219 3.59 -3.93 18.56
C VAL A 219 3.43 -4.85 17.35
N ARG A 220 3.87 -4.42 16.17
CA ARG A 220 3.81 -5.24 14.95
C ARG A 220 4.79 -6.41 14.99
N GLU A 221 6.00 -6.20 15.51
CA GLU A 221 6.97 -7.28 15.72
C GLU A 221 6.41 -8.37 16.66
N ALA A 222 5.85 -7.98 17.79
CA ALA A 222 5.20 -8.91 18.72
C ALA A 222 4.01 -9.65 18.07
N TRP A 223 3.22 -8.96 17.25
CA TRP A 223 2.12 -9.55 16.49
C TRP A 223 2.62 -10.64 15.53
N TRP A 224 3.66 -10.34 14.73
CA TRP A 224 4.27 -11.30 13.82
C TRP A 224 4.88 -12.50 14.56
N GLY A 225 5.54 -12.26 15.69
CA GLY A 225 6.09 -13.32 16.56
C GLY A 225 5.01 -14.29 17.05
N THR A 226 3.80 -13.79 17.31
CA THR A 226 2.69 -14.59 17.82
C THR A 226 1.89 -15.27 16.70
N HIS A 227 1.63 -14.56 15.61
CA HIS A 227 0.63 -14.98 14.62
C HIS A 227 1.21 -15.35 13.25
N GLY A 228 2.44 -14.95 12.96
CA GLY A 228 3.03 -15.11 11.62
C GLY A 228 3.03 -16.55 11.11
N SER A 229 3.31 -17.53 11.99
CA SER A 229 3.32 -18.96 11.63
C SER A 229 1.92 -19.54 11.34
N ALA A 230 0.87 -18.93 11.89
CA ALA A 230 -0.51 -19.34 11.70
C ALA A 230 -1.09 -18.82 10.37
N LEU A 231 -0.53 -17.76 9.80
CA LEU A 231 -0.98 -17.18 8.54
C LEU A 231 -0.63 -18.12 7.37
N LYS A 232 -1.66 -18.64 6.69
CA LYS A 232 -1.51 -19.53 5.55
C LYS A 232 -1.79 -18.86 4.21
N THR A 233 -2.54 -17.76 4.23
CA THR A 233 -2.84 -16.98 3.03
C THR A 233 -1.58 -16.28 2.53
N PRO A 234 -1.21 -16.42 1.25
CA PRO A 234 -0.06 -15.73 0.68
C PRO A 234 -0.24 -14.21 0.74
N VAL A 235 0.79 -13.50 1.20
CA VAL A 235 0.84 -12.04 1.24
C VAL A 235 1.71 -11.54 0.10
N TYR A 236 1.18 -10.62 -0.69
CA TYR A 236 1.90 -9.94 -1.77
C TYR A 236 2.12 -8.49 -1.38
N ALA A 237 3.35 -8.00 -1.52
CA ALA A 237 3.71 -6.63 -1.19
C ALA A 237 3.87 -5.79 -2.46
N LEU A 238 3.12 -4.71 -2.56
CA LEU A 238 3.33 -3.63 -3.52
C LEU A 238 3.82 -2.42 -2.74
N VAL A 239 5.11 -2.11 -2.89
CA VAL A 239 5.80 -1.11 -2.09
C VAL A 239 5.68 0.26 -2.75
N ALA A 240 5.34 1.27 -2.00
CA ALA A 240 5.35 2.66 -2.43
C ALA A 240 6.67 3.33 -2.04
N LEU A 241 7.30 4.02 -3.00
CA LEU A 241 8.50 4.82 -2.78
C LEU A 241 8.52 5.96 -3.81
N PRO A 242 8.10 7.17 -3.45
CA PRO A 242 8.05 8.30 -4.37
C PRO A 242 9.44 8.83 -4.69
N ASP A 243 9.61 9.39 -5.88
CA ASP A 243 10.59 10.44 -6.06
C ASP A 243 10.07 11.78 -5.54
N TRP A 244 10.94 12.78 -5.48
CA TRP A 244 10.59 14.09 -4.94
C TRP A 244 9.39 14.76 -5.66
N SER A 245 9.25 14.55 -6.97
CA SER A 245 8.18 15.14 -7.77
C SER A 245 6.79 14.56 -7.46
N ARG A 246 6.74 13.42 -6.79
CA ARG A 246 5.52 12.70 -6.43
C ARG A 246 5.16 12.80 -4.95
N LEU A 247 5.91 13.57 -4.18
CA LEU A 247 5.53 13.87 -2.80
C LEU A 247 4.30 14.78 -2.77
N SER A 248 3.36 14.46 -1.89
CA SER A 248 2.25 15.34 -1.58
C SER A 248 2.74 16.45 -0.65
N PRO A 249 2.43 17.72 -0.90
CA PRO A 249 2.84 18.82 -0.04
C PRO A 249 2.46 18.60 1.43
N SER A 250 1.28 18.04 1.69
CA SER A 250 0.82 17.72 3.05
C SER A 250 1.65 16.66 3.76
N LEU A 251 2.41 15.85 3.02
CA LEU A 251 3.22 14.75 3.56
C LEU A 251 4.71 15.07 3.69
N VAL A 252 5.16 16.24 3.22
CA VAL A 252 6.59 16.60 3.22
C VAL A 252 7.18 16.57 4.64
N GLY A 253 6.44 17.03 5.65
CA GLY A 253 6.88 17.00 7.05
C GLY A 253 7.08 15.58 7.58
N PHE A 254 6.19 14.66 7.23
CA PHE A 254 6.31 13.24 7.59
C PHE A 254 7.44 12.55 6.83
N TYR A 255 7.59 12.86 5.53
CA TYR A 255 8.72 12.40 4.74
C TYR A 255 10.06 12.82 5.36
N ALA A 256 10.20 14.11 5.70
CA ALA A 256 11.40 14.63 6.33
C ALA A 256 11.66 13.97 7.70
N ARG A 257 10.62 13.72 8.50
CA ARG A 257 10.76 13.02 9.79
C ARG A 257 11.23 11.58 9.61
N LEU A 258 10.65 10.82 8.67
CA LEU A 258 11.08 9.47 8.36
C LEU A 258 12.47 9.42 7.72
N SER A 259 12.88 10.46 7.00
CA SER A 259 14.21 10.55 6.40
C SER A 259 15.34 10.62 7.43
N TYR A 260 15.02 10.89 8.71
CA TYR A 260 15.97 10.71 9.81
C TYR A 260 16.36 9.23 10.00
N TYR A 261 15.44 8.30 9.71
CA TYR A 261 15.71 6.86 9.78
C TYR A 261 16.22 6.32 8.44
N THR A 262 15.59 6.70 7.34
CA THR A 262 16.00 6.36 5.97
C THR A 262 15.33 7.28 4.96
N ALA A 263 16.04 7.62 3.87
CA ALA A 263 15.49 8.34 2.73
C ALA A 263 14.47 7.49 1.94
N ASP A 264 14.55 6.16 2.06
CA ASP A 264 13.66 5.23 1.38
C ASP A 264 12.34 5.08 2.17
N ASN A 265 11.42 6.03 1.98
CA ASN A 265 10.11 6.04 2.64
C ASN A 265 9.04 6.65 1.72
N ASP A 266 7.78 6.29 1.98
CA ASP A 266 6.62 6.77 1.22
C ASP A 266 5.93 7.98 1.85
N SER A 267 6.55 8.60 2.83
CA SER A 267 6.08 9.67 3.73
C SER A 267 5.33 9.19 4.98
N MET A 268 4.89 7.96 5.07
CA MET A 268 4.22 7.38 6.25
C MET A 268 4.91 6.11 6.74
N LEU A 269 5.55 5.36 5.84
CA LEU A 269 6.23 4.09 6.09
C LEU A 269 7.61 4.09 5.45
N ARG A 270 8.57 3.45 6.11
CA ARG A 270 9.83 3.08 5.44
C ARG A 270 9.54 1.92 4.48
N VAL A 271 10.35 1.76 3.44
CA VAL A 271 10.14 0.65 2.48
C VAL A 271 10.19 -0.72 3.13
N GLN A 272 11.09 -0.93 4.11
CA GLN A 272 11.17 -2.17 4.87
C GLN A 272 9.95 -2.43 5.78
N ASP A 273 9.19 -1.41 6.14
CA ASP A 273 7.97 -1.58 6.93
C ASP A 273 6.80 -2.12 6.10
N GLN A 274 6.92 -2.03 4.77
CA GLN A 274 5.90 -2.47 3.82
C GLN A 274 6.09 -3.93 3.36
N VAL A 275 7.16 -4.61 3.78
CA VAL A 275 7.52 -5.97 3.37
C VAL A 275 7.79 -6.82 4.60
N VAL A 276 7.39 -8.08 4.57
CA VAL A 276 7.79 -9.09 5.57
C VAL A 276 8.48 -10.26 4.87
N PRO A 277 9.38 -10.98 5.55
CA PRO A 277 10.15 -12.07 4.94
C PRO A 277 9.28 -13.15 4.27
N SER A 278 8.08 -13.40 4.79
CA SER A 278 7.12 -14.36 4.23
C SER A 278 6.28 -13.82 3.08
N SER A 279 6.43 -12.55 2.71
CA SER A 279 5.69 -11.94 1.61
C SER A 279 6.33 -12.23 0.25
N ARG A 280 5.56 -11.97 -0.81
CA ARG A 280 5.99 -12.02 -2.21
C ARG A 280 6.05 -10.60 -2.75
N LEU A 281 7.23 -10.14 -3.14
CA LEU A 281 7.44 -8.77 -3.63
C LEU A 281 6.96 -8.67 -5.07
N LEU A 282 5.91 -7.89 -5.31
CA LEU A 282 5.42 -7.59 -6.66
C LEU A 282 6.24 -6.49 -7.33
N GLY A 283 6.54 -5.42 -6.60
CA GLY A 283 7.27 -4.29 -7.16
C GLY A 283 7.35 -3.10 -6.22
N VAL A 284 8.13 -2.13 -6.65
CA VAL A 284 8.26 -0.83 -6.00
C VAL A 284 7.71 0.22 -6.95
N VAL A 285 6.64 0.88 -6.56
CA VAL A 285 6.00 1.90 -7.40
C VAL A 285 6.37 3.31 -6.97
N ASN A 286 6.54 4.18 -7.95
CA ASN A 286 6.86 5.59 -7.76
C ASN A 286 5.59 6.37 -7.37
N ALA A 287 5.17 6.21 -6.12
CA ALA A 287 3.99 6.84 -5.54
C ALA A 287 4.23 7.13 -4.06
N ASN A 288 3.63 8.18 -3.53
CA ASN A 288 3.58 8.40 -2.09
C ASN A 288 2.46 7.60 -1.44
N HIS A 289 2.45 7.57 -0.12
CA HIS A 289 1.53 6.77 0.69
C HIS A 289 0.04 6.98 0.36
N LEU A 290 -0.37 8.20 0.05
CA LEU A 290 -1.77 8.50 -0.27
C LEU A 290 -2.09 8.20 -1.73
N SER A 291 -1.24 8.66 -2.66
CA SER A 291 -1.51 8.56 -4.10
C SER A 291 -1.58 7.13 -4.62
N VAL A 292 -0.99 6.16 -3.89
CA VAL A 292 -1.07 4.75 -4.26
C VAL A 292 -2.47 4.15 -4.12
N ALA A 293 -3.32 4.69 -3.22
CA ALA A 293 -4.65 4.15 -2.93
C ALA A 293 -5.80 5.14 -3.11
N ILE A 294 -5.52 6.44 -3.06
CA ILE A 294 -6.55 7.48 -3.08
C ILE A 294 -6.48 8.23 -4.40
N PRO A 295 -7.56 8.29 -5.19
CA PRO A 295 -7.63 9.06 -6.41
C PRO A 295 -7.48 10.55 -6.13
N HIS A 296 -6.92 11.29 -7.09
CA HIS A 296 -6.73 12.73 -6.96
C HIS A 296 -8.10 13.43 -6.91
N PRO A 297 -8.44 14.12 -5.82
CA PRO A 297 -9.81 14.63 -5.61
C PRO A 297 -10.12 15.93 -6.37
N GLY A 298 -9.30 16.30 -7.38
CA GLY A 298 -9.52 17.47 -8.22
C GLY A 298 -8.60 18.66 -7.92
N LEU A 299 -8.78 19.75 -8.67
CA LEU A 299 -7.87 20.90 -8.68
C LEU A 299 -7.71 21.61 -7.31
N LEU A 300 -8.77 21.64 -6.51
CA LEU A 300 -8.75 22.28 -5.18
C LEU A 300 -7.78 21.60 -4.19
N TYR A 301 -7.35 20.39 -4.48
CA TYR A 301 -6.47 19.62 -3.60
C TYR A 301 -5.00 19.59 -4.04
N LEU A 302 -4.60 20.38 -5.05
CA LEU A 302 -3.21 20.45 -5.51
C LEU A 302 -2.21 20.83 -4.43
N LEU A 303 -2.63 21.63 -3.44
CA LEU A 303 -1.78 22.00 -2.30
C LEU A 303 -1.64 20.89 -1.26
N VAL A 304 -2.51 19.89 -1.29
CA VAL A 304 -2.55 18.79 -0.32
C VAL A 304 -2.03 17.49 -0.94
N TRP A 305 -2.35 17.25 -2.21
CA TRP A 305 -2.04 16.03 -2.96
C TRP A 305 -0.83 16.18 -3.88
N SER A 306 -0.25 15.04 -4.27
CA SER A 306 0.78 15.03 -5.31
C SER A 306 0.24 15.62 -6.62
N PRO A 307 0.99 16.52 -7.27
CA PRO A 307 0.56 17.11 -8.53
C PRO A 307 0.61 16.12 -9.71
N VAL A 308 1.28 14.97 -9.53
CA VAL A 308 1.47 13.96 -10.58
C VAL A 308 0.48 12.83 -10.37
N PRO A 309 -0.47 12.61 -11.29
CA PRO A 309 -1.40 11.47 -11.22
C PRO A 309 -0.66 10.13 -11.19
N PHE A 310 -1.21 9.18 -10.44
CA PHE A 310 -0.73 7.80 -10.39
C PHE A 310 -1.75 6.88 -11.04
N PRO A 311 -1.36 5.97 -11.97
CA PRO A 311 -2.28 5.13 -12.72
C PRO A 311 -2.67 3.88 -11.91
N ARG A 312 -3.44 4.08 -10.83
CA ARG A 312 -3.90 3.01 -9.93
C ARG A 312 -4.59 1.87 -10.66
N PRO A 313 -5.58 2.12 -11.56
CA PRO A 313 -6.29 1.03 -12.21
C PRO A 313 -5.36 0.06 -12.93
N GLU A 314 -4.39 0.55 -13.69
CA GLU A 314 -3.43 -0.25 -14.45
C GLU A 314 -2.51 -1.05 -13.51
N VAL A 315 -2.02 -0.40 -12.44
CA VAL A 315 -1.14 -1.00 -11.43
C VAL A 315 -1.84 -2.13 -10.69
N TYR A 316 -3.06 -1.90 -10.23
CA TYR A 316 -3.81 -2.92 -9.48
C TYR A 316 -4.24 -4.08 -10.35
N MET A 317 -4.72 -3.83 -11.57
CA MET A 317 -5.08 -4.91 -12.49
C MET A 317 -3.87 -5.76 -12.88
N ALA A 318 -2.68 -5.15 -13.06
CA ALA A 318 -1.44 -5.92 -13.24
C ALA A 318 -1.07 -6.78 -12.03
N ALA A 319 -1.23 -6.24 -10.82
CA ALA A 319 -0.98 -7.00 -9.59
C ALA A 319 -1.95 -8.18 -9.44
N ILE A 320 -3.23 -7.97 -9.73
CA ILE A 320 -4.27 -9.01 -9.71
C ILE A 320 -3.97 -10.13 -10.70
N ASP A 321 -3.48 -9.81 -11.91
CA ASP A 321 -3.10 -10.84 -12.90
C ASP A 321 -1.93 -11.70 -12.39
N VAL A 322 -0.89 -11.07 -11.83
CA VAL A 322 0.25 -11.81 -11.24
C VAL A 322 -0.24 -12.72 -10.11
N ILE A 323 -1.04 -12.20 -9.20
CA ILE A 323 -1.59 -12.95 -8.06
C ILE A 323 -2.40 -14.15 -8.53
N ALA A 324 -3.35 -13.94 -9.43
CA ALA A 324 -4.21 -15.00 -9.96
C ALA A 324 -3.42 -16.11 -10.70
N ALA A 325 -2.31 -15.75 -11.36
CA ALA A 325 -1.44 -16.72 -12.00
C ALA A 325 -0.66 -17.59 -11.00
N GLN A 326 -0.43 -17.12 -9.77
CA GLN A 326 0.23 -17.87 -8.69
C GLN A 326 -0.74 -18.74 -7.87
N SER A 327 -2.03 -18.49 -7.97
CA SER A 327 -3.09 -19.18 -7.21
C SER A 327 -3.62 -20.47 -7.89
N ARG A 328 -2.88 -20.99 -8.87
CA ARG A 328 -3.23 -22.21 -9.65
C ARG A 328 -2.73 -23.48 -9.00
#